data_a1380cd576d5a73711546e67713d7800
#
_entry.id   a1380cd576d5a73711546e67713d7800
#
_cell.length_a   1.000
_cell.length_b   1.000
_cell.length_c   1.000
_cell.angle_alpha   90.00
_cell.angle_beta   90.00
_cell.angle_gamma   90.00
#
_symmetry.space_group_name_H-M   'P 1'
#
loop_
_entity.id
_entity.type
_entity.pdbx_description
1 polymer ?
#
loop_
_entity_poly.entity_id
_entity_poly.type
_entity_poly.pdbx_seq_one_letter_code
_entity_poly.pdbx_strand_id
1 'polypeptide(L)'
;MVIERDVSLQDYITPATKVYADLTSPLLGTIFFPNSPLHDGGVIIQGDRITCAGAVFKTSMDPNLNKKLGTRHRAALGIAEESDAIALIVSEETGRISIAVDHEIHYNLTLDEFRMKLVEELKPKAELFYDADGNEIEGDEDE
;
A
#
# COMPACT_ATOMS: atom_id res chain seq x y z
N MET A 1 -4.21 -2.38 -3.86
CA MET A 1 -4.56 -1.73 -2.58
C MET A 1 -3.42 -0.82 -2.15
N VAL A 2 -3.71 0.40 -1.81
CA VAL A 2 -2.69 1.40 -1.44
C VAL A 2 -3.04 1.94 -0.06
N ILE A 3 -2.08 1.85 0.86
CA ILE A 3 -2.24 2.34 2.24
C ILE A 3 -1.55 3.70 2.34
N GLU A 4 -2.34 4.76 2.54
CA GLU A 4 -1.83 6.11 2.75
C GLU A 4 -1.13 6.21 4.11
N ARG A 5 0.00 6.91 4.15
CA ARG A 5 0.70 7.25 5.39
C ARG A 5 0.74 8.77 5.56
N ASP A 6 1.91 9.39 5.61
CA ASP A 6 2.03 10.83 5.89
C ASP A 6 1.77 11.71 4.66
N VAL A 7 2.16 11.23 3.48
CA VAL A 7 1.96 11.97 2.24
C VAL A 7 0.53 11.81 1.75
N SER A 8 -0.17 12.91 1.54
CA SER A 8 -1.57 12.90 1.09
C SER A 8 -1.71 12.31 -0.31
N LEU A 9 -2.68 11.42 -0.48
CA LEU A 9 -3.06 10.86 -1.78
C LEU A 9 -4.33 11.51 -2.34
N GLN A 10 -4.66 12.72 -1.89
CA GLN A 10 -5.91 13.40 -2.25
C GLN A 10 -6.10 13.57 -3.76
N ASP A 11 -5.01 13.79 -4.50
CA ASP A 11 -5.06 13.93 -5.96
C ASP A 11 -5.55 12.66 -6.67
N TYR A 12 -5.33 11.50 -6.07
CA TYR A 12 -5.82 10.22 -6.57
C TYR A 12 -7.21 9.88 -6.04
N ILE A 13 -7.55 10.35 -4.86
CA ILE A 13 -8.85 10.13 -4.22
C ILE A 13 -9.94 10.94 -4.93
N THR A 14 -9.67 12.20 -5.25
CA THR A 14 -10.68 13.13 -5.79
C THR A 14 -11.38 12.61 -7.04
N PRO A 15 -10.68 12.04 -8.05
CA PRO A 15 -11.35 11.50 -9.23
C PRO A 15 -11.92 10.09 -9.05
N ALA A 16 -11.55 9.39 -7.98
CA ALA A 16 -11.97 8.01 -7.76
C ALA A 16 -13.38 7.92 -7.17
N THR A 17 -13.94 6.71 -7.17
CA THR A 17 -15.24 6.45 -6.56
C THR A 17 -15.11 6.43 -5.03
N LYS A 18 -15.82 7.32 -4.35
CA LYS A 18 -15.80 7.40 -2.89
C LYS A 18 -16.56 6.22 -2.29
N VAL A 19 -15.95 5.57 -1.32
CA VAL A 19 -16.54 4.43 -0.60
C VAL A 19 -16.82 4.79 0.87
N TYR A 20 -15.85 5.37 1.54
CA TYR A 20 -15.94 5.84 2.95
C TYR A 20 -16.52 4.78 3.90
N ALA A 21 -16.02 3.57 3.83
CA ALA A 21 -16.47 2.45 4.64
C ALA A 21 -15.37 1.87 5.50
N ASP A 22 -15.73 1.14 6.54
CA ASP A 22 -14.78 0.43 7.37
C ASP A 22 -14.03 -0.64 6.56
N LEU A 23 -12.73 -0.76 6.84
CA LEU A 23 -11.88 -1.77 6.20
C LEU A 23 -12.26 -3.16 6.73
N THR A 24 -12.88 -3.96 5.86
CA THR A 24 -13.23 -5.34 6.16
C THR A 24 -12.83 -6.25 5.01
N SER A 25 -12.50 -7.49 5.34
CA SER A 25 -12.17 -8.49 4.33
C SER A 25 -13.33 -8.77 3.36
N PRO A 26 -14.58 -8.93 3.81
CA PRO A 26 -15.70 -9.11 2.88
C PRO A 26 -15.91 -7.95 1.91
N LEU A 27 -15.73 -6.71 2.37
CA LEU A 27 -15.87 -5.55 1.49
C LEU A 27 -14.76 -5.49 0.44
N LEU A 28 -13.51 -5.74 0.83
CA LEU A 28 -12.39 -5.83 -0.10
C LEU A 28 -12.63 -6.91 -1.15
N GLY A 29 -13.08 -8.08 -0.73
CA GLY A 29 -13.41 -9.18 -1.64
C GLY A 29 -14.51 -8.80 -2.63
N THR A 30 -15.51 -8.05 -2.20
CA THR A 30 -16.59 -7.57 -3.06
C THR A 30 -16.09 -6.55 -4.08
N ILE A 31 -15.26 -5.60 -3.65
CA ILE A 31 -14.70 -4.57 -4.54
C ILE A 31 -13.84 -5.21 -5.63
N PHE A 32 -12.97 -6.15 -5.26
CA PHE A 32 -12.05 -6.79 -6.20
C PHE A 32 -12.62 -7.99 -6.93
N PHE A 33 -13.88 -8.32 -6.69
CA PHE A 33 -14.54 -9.42 -7.39
C PHE A 33 -14.51 -9.15 -8.91
N PRO A 34 -14.16 -10.14 -9.75
CA PRO A 34 -14.17 -9.97 -11.20
C PRO A 34 -15.52 -9.48 -11.69
N ASN A 35 -15.53 -8.51 -12.59
CA ASN A 35 -16.71 -7.83 -13.11
C ASN A 35 -17.43 -6.87 -12.15
N SER A 36 -16.93 -6.70 -10.92
CA SER A 36 -17.40 -5.60 -10.10
C SER A 36 -17.07 -4.26 -10.79
N PRO A 37 -17.97 -3.25 -10.73
CA PRO A 37 -17.67 -1.92 -11.31
C PRO A 37 -16.42 -1.25 -10.71
N LEU A 38 -15.96 -1.70 -9.56
CA LEU A 38 -14.85 -1.11 -8.82
C LEU A 38 -13.58 -1.96 -8.80
N HIS A 39 -13.56 -3.13 -9.50
CA HIS A 39 -12.42 -4.03 -9.44
C HIS A 39 -11.19 -3.51 -10.19
N ASP A 40 -11.40 -2.67 -11.19
CA ASP A 40 -10.32 -2.07 -11.98
C ASP A 40 -9.82 -0.79 -11.28
N GLY A 41 -8.51 -0.60 -11.26
CA GLY A 41 -7.88 0.48 -10.49
C GLY A 41 -7.54 0.06 -9.06
N GLY A 42 -7.20 1.02 -8.23
CA GLY A 42 -6.74 0.77 -6.87
C GLY A 42 -7.73 1.20 -5.80
N VAL A 43 -7.62 0.57 -4.65
CA VAL A 43 -8.31 0.95 -3.42
C VAL A 43 -7.34 1.73 -2.55
N ILE A 44 -7.76 2.89 -2.05
CA ILE A 44 -6.96 3.69 -1.10
C ILE A 44 -7.52 3.52 0.30
N ILE A 45 -6.64 3.17 1.21
CA ILE A 45 -6.96 2.97 2.63
C ILE A 45 -6.33 4.10 3.44
N GLN A 46 -7.15 4.73 4.26
CA GLN A 46 -6.74 5.73 5.23
C GLN A 46 -7.10 5.25 6.63
N GLY A 47 -6.07 4.95 7.44
CA GLY A 47 -6.30 4.37 8.76
C GLY A 47 -6.99 3.00 8.68
N ASP A 48 -8.15 2.88 9.27
CA ASP A 48 -8.96 1.68 9.28
C ASP A 48 -10.16 1.73 8.31
N ARG A 49 -10.12 2.65 7.33
CA ARG A 49 -11.23 2.88 6.40
C ARG A 49 -10.79 2.71 4.96
N ILE A 50 -11.70 2.18 4.14
CA ILE A 50 -11.59 2.21 2.68
C ILE A 50 -12.16 3.57 2.24
N THR A 51 -11.29 4.45 1.75
CA THR A 51 -11.69 5.80 1.34
C THR A 51 -12.29 5.83 -0.04
N CYS A 52 -11.65 5.15 -0.99
CA CYS A 52 -12.11 5.12 -2.37
C CYS A 52 -11.69 3.83 -3.08
N ALA A 53 -12.29 3.59 -4.24
CA ALA A 53 -11.96 2.50 -5.13
C ALA A 53 -11.88 3.01 -6.57
N GLY A 54 -11.31 2.22 -7.46
CA GLY A 54 -11.13 2.62 -8.85
C GLY A 54 -10.12 3.76 -9.05
N ALA A 55 -9.22 3.98 -8.11
CA ALA A 55 -8.19 5.00 -8.24
C ALA A 55 -7.17 4.61 -9.32
N VAL A 56 -6.77 5.58 -10.13
CA VAL A 56 -5.79 5.39 -11.20
C VAL A 56 -4.49 6.08 -10.81
N PHE A 57 -3.41 5.32 -10.72
CA PHE A 57 -2.10 5.82 -10.34
C PHE A 57 -1.19 5.97 -11.55
N LYS A 58 -0.31 6.96 -11.48
CA LYS A 58 0.70 7.18 -12.49
C LYS A 58 1.73 6.03 -12.46
N THR A 59 1.98 5.42 -13.61
CA THR A 59 2.91 4.31 -13.70
C THR A 59 4.36 4.76 -13.59
N SER A 60 5.21 3.91 -13.00
CA SER A 60 6.65 4.16 -12.95
C SER A 60 7.25 4.17 -14.36
N MET A 61 8.18 5.08 -14.58
CA MET A 61 8.97 5.18 -15.80
C MET A 61 10.35 4.54 -15.65
N ASP A 62 10.59 3.79 -14.58
CA ASP A 62 11.87 3.14 -14.32
C ASP A 62 12.22 2.14 -15.44
N PRO A 63 13.31 2.37 -16.20
CA PRO A 63 13.71 1.47 -17.29
C PRO A 63 14.24 0.12 -16.79
N ASN A 64 14.63 0.04 -15.50
CA ASN A 64 15.14 -1.20 -14.89
C ASN A 64 14.01 -2.11 -14.41
N LEU A 65 12.79 -1.64 -14.44
CA LEU A 65 11.63 -2.45 -14.05
C LEU A 65 11.46 -3.61 -15.04
N ASN A 66 11.24 -4.82 -14.51
CA ASN A 66 11.06 -6.01 -15.34
C ASN A 66 9.95 -5.81 -16.37
N LYS A 67 10.27 -5.97 -17.65
CA LYS A 67 9.34 -5.77 -18.77
C LYS A 67 8.15 -6.75 -18.75
N LYS A 68 8.28 -7.86 -18.04
CA LYS A 68 7.20 -8.85 -17.88
C LYS A 68 6.13 -8.42 -16.88
N LEU A 69 6.39 -7.35 -16.11
CA LEU A 69 5.45 -6.86 -15.13
C LEU A 69 4.31 -6.10 -15.80
N GLY A 70 3.11 -6.38 -15.34
CA GLY A 70 1.91 -5.72 -15.83
C GLY A 70 1.74 -4.30 -15.29
N THR A 71 0.68 -3.66 -15.75
CA THR A 71 0.34 -2.27 -15.40
C THR A 71 0.17 -2.05 -13.89
N ARG A 72 -0.38 -3.04 -13.18
CA ARG A 72 -0.59 -2.95 -11.73
C ARG A 72 0.71 -2.79 -10.96
N HIS A 73 1.73 -3.57 -11.31
CA HIS A 73 3.04 -3.47 -10.66
C HIS A 73 3.70 -2.13 -10.96
N ARG A 74 3.58 -1.64 -12.19
CA ARG A 74 4.12 -0.34 -12.58
C ARG A 74 3.42 0.81 -11.86
N ALA A 75 2.10 0.71 -11.70
CA ALA A 75 1.33 1.70 -10.95
C ALA A 75 1.70 1.69 -9.45
N ALA A 76 1.89 0.49 -8.89
CA ALA A 76 2.31 0.35 -7.49
C ALA A 76 3.68 0.98 -7.23
N LEU A 77 4.64 0.70 -8.11
CA LEU A 77 5.96 1.34 -8.00
C LEU A 77 5.86 2.85 -8.19
N GLY A 78 5.03 3.31 -9.12
CA GLY A 78 4.80 4.74 -9.35
C GLY A 78 4.34 5.48 -8.10
N ILE A 79 3.36 4.92 -7.37
CA ILE A 79 2.90 5.55 -6.13
C ILE A 79 3.94 5.46 -5.00
N ALA A 80 4.73 4.40 -4.96
CA ALA A 80 5.82 4.26 -4.00
C ALA A 80 6.98 5.21 -4.27
N GLU A 81 7.15 5.65 -5.51
CA GLU A 81 8.14 6.67 -5.90
C GLU A 81 7.69 8.09 -5.52
N GLU A 82 6.38 8.35 -5.61
CA GLU A 82 5.81 9.70 -5.37
C GLU A 82 5.42 9.96 -3.92
N SER A 83 5.28 8.91 -3.11
CA SER A 83 4.76 9.02 -1.75
C SER A 83 5.42 8.01 -0.81
N ASP A 84 5.07 8.10 0.47
CA ASP A 84 5.44 7.11 1.47
C ASP A 84 4.39 5.99 1.61
N ALA A 85 3.45 5.90 0.70
CA ALA A 85 2.40 4.89 0.73
C ALA A 85 2.94 3.48 0.54
N ILE A 86 2.22 2.50 1.08
CA ILE A 86 2.48 1.08 0.87
C ILE A 86 1.49 0.58 -0.18
N ALA A 87 1.98 0.06 -1.29
CA ALA A 87 1.12 -0.52 -2.33
C ALA A 87 1.22 -2.04 -2.31
N LEU A 88 0.07 -2.70 -2.27
CA LEU A 88 -0.06 -4.16 -2.22
C LEU A 88 -0.66 -4.64 -3.53
N ILE A 89 -0.01 -5.61 -4.17
CA ILE A 89 -0.45 -6.15 -5.45
C ILE A 89 -0.56 -7.66 -5.36
N VAL A 90 -1.65 -8.20 -5.89
CA VAL A 90 -1.80 -9.64 -6.12
C VAL A 90 -1.86 -9.87 -7.62
N SER A 91 -0.99 -10.74 -8.14
CA SER A 91 -0.98 -11.07 -9.56
C SER A 91 -2.22 -11.88 -9.93
N GLU A 92 -2.92 -11.46 -10.98
CA GLU A 92 -4.06 -12.21 -11.51
C GLU A 92 -3.66 -13.56 -12.09
N GLU A 93 -2.47 -13.65 -12.66
CA GLU A 93 -2.00 -14.85 -13.33
C GLU A 93 -1.48 -15.91 -12.35
N THR A 94 -0.77 -15.48 -11.29
CA THR A 94 -0.05 -16.40 -10.41
C THR A 94 -0.57 -16.43 -8.99
N GLY A 95 -1.37 -15.43 -8.58
CA GLY A 95 -1.79 -15.25 -7.20
C GLY A 95 -0.66 -14.79 -6.26
N ARG A 96 0.53 -14.51 -6.80
CA ARG A 96 1.68 -14.08 -5.99
C ARG A 96 1.50 -12.66 -5.52
N ILE A 97 2.00 -12.40 -4.32
CA ILE A 97 1.84 -11.12 -3.64
C ILE A 97 3.13 -10.31 -3.77
N SER A 98 2.98 -9.01 -4.02
CA SER A 98 4.09 -8.07 -4.07
C SER A 98 3.77 -6.83 -3.24
N ILE A 99 4.80 -6.18 -2.70
CA ILE A 99 4.70 -4.92 -1.96
C ILE A 99 5.63 -3.91 -2.61
N ALA A 100 5.09 -2.71 -2.92
CA ALA A 100 5.90 -1.56 -3.32
C ALA A 100 5.90 -0.54 -2.19
N VAL A 101 7.08 -0.16 -1.74
CA VAL A 101 7.30 0.80 -0.66
C VAL A 101 8.73 1.37 -0.76
N ASP A 102 8.92 2.62 -0.38
CA ASP A 102 10.22 3.29 -0.35
C ASP A 102 11.00 3.18 -1.68
N HIS A 103 10.33 3.46 -2.80
CA HIS A 103 10.89 3.44 -4.16
C HIS A 103 11.29 2.04 -4.65
N GLU A 104 10.93 0.99 -3.93
CA GLU A 104 11.28 -0.38 -4.27
C GLU A 104 10.04 -1.27 -4.36
N ILE A 105 10.14 -2.32 -5.15
CA ILE A 105 9.10 -3.33 -5.23
C ILE A 105 9.70 -4.69 -4.86
N HIS A 106 9.02 -5.37 -3.93
CA HIS A 106 9.38 -6.70 -3.44
C HIS A 106 8.41 -7.71 -4.04
N TYR A 107 8.93 -8.60 -4.90
CA TYR A 107 8.12 -9.53 -5.69
C TYR A 107 7.97 -10.89 -5.05
N ASN A 108 6.89 -11.57 -5.43
CA ASN A 108 6.71 -13.00 -5.19
C ASN A 108 6.89 -13.39 -3.71
N LEU A 109 6.32 -12.60 -2.83
CA LEU A 109 6.38 -12.86 -1.41
C LEU A 109 5.48 -14.05 -1.04
N THR A 110 5.96 -14.91 -0.15
CA THR A 110 5.09 -15.86 0.51
C THR A 110 4.12 -15.11 1.44
N LEU A 111 3.05 -15.77 1.88
CA LEU A 111 2.12 -15.13 2.80
C LEU A 111 2.81 -14.69 4.10
N ASP A 112 3.73 -15.50 4.61
CA ASP A 112 4.49 -15.15 5.82
C ASP A 112 5.42 -13.96 5.59
N GLU A 113 6.16 -13.95 4.48
CA GLU A 113 7.01 -12.82 4.09
C GLU A 113 6.19 -11.54 3.92
N PHE A 114 5.03 -11.63 3.28
CA PHE A 114 4.11 -10.52 3.11
C PHE A 114 3.65 -9.94 4.45
N ARG A 115 3.23 -10.80 5.37
CA ARG A 115 2.80 -10.37 6.71
C ARG A 115 3.92 -9.68 7.47
N MET A 116 5.11 -10.26 7.45
CA MET A 116 6.29 -9.71 8.12
C MET A 116 6.64 -8.33 7.57
N LYS A 117 6.68 -8.20 6.24
CA LYS A 117 6.99 -6.93 5.58
C LYS A 117 5.93 -5.87 5.88
N LEU A 118 4.66 -6.23 5.80
CA LEU A 118 3.56 -5.32 6.06
C LEU A 118 3.57 -4.83 7.51
N VAL A 119 3.75 -5.73 8.47
CA VAL A 119 3.83 -5.37 9.88
C VAL A 119 5.02 -4.45 10.15
N GLU A 120 6.18 -4.75 9.57
CA GLU A 120 7.38 -3.91 9.69
C GLU A 120 7.13 -2.49 9.18
N GLU A 121 6.51 -2.36 8.01
CA GLU A 121 6.25 -1.05 7.39
C GLU A 121 5.15 -0.26 8.11
N LEU A 122 4.19 -0.93 8.72
CA LEU A 122 3.09 -0.29 9.46
C LEU A 122 3.46 0.09 10.89
N LYS A 123 4.59 -0.40 11.41
CA LYS A 123 5.04 0.02 12.73
C LYS A 123 5.33 1.51 12.73
N PRO A 124 4.88 2.24 13.76
CA PRO A 124 5.32 3.62 13.94
C PRO A 124 6.85 3.63 13.99
N LYS A 125 7.48 4.54 13.26
CA LYS A 125 8.91 4.77 13.43
C LYS A 125 9.13 5.09 14.90
N ALA A 126 9.97 4.30 15.57
CA ALA A 126 10.32 4.56 16.96
C ALA A 126 10.82 6.00 17.06
N GLU A 127 10.05 6.86 17.74
CA GLU A 127 10.57 8.17 18.10
C GLU A 127 11.70 7.92 19.10
N LEU A 128 12.86 8.45 18.79
CA LEU A 128 14.00 8.37 19.69
C LEU A 128 13.73 9.28 20.90
N PHE A 129 13.37 8.67 22.02
CA PHE A 129 13.24 9.37 23.28
C PHE A 129 14.57 9.31 24.01
N TYR A 130 14.95 10.42 24.64
CA TYR A 130 16.12 10.52 25.48
C TYR A 130 15.68 10.65 26.93
N ASP A 131 16.34 9.92 27.84
CA ASP A 131 16.13 10.09 29.27
C ASP A 131 16.76 11.40 29.78
N ALA A 132 16.62 11.69 31.07
CA ALA A 132 17.16 12.90 31.70
C ALA A 132 18.66 12.97 31.62
N ASP A 133 19.37 11.87 31.45
CA ASP A 133 20.82 11.76 31.32
C ASP A 133 21.33 11.80 29.90
N GLY A 134 20.39 11.92 28.92
CA GLY A 134 20.71 11.96 27.49
C GLY A 134 20.91 10.59 26.84
N ASN A 135 20.52 9.51 27.50
CA ASN A 135 20.57 8.17 26.97
C ASN A 135 19.32 7.89 26.12
N GLU A 136 19.52 7.21 24.99
CA GLU A 136 18.45 6.83 24.10
C GLU A 136 17.55 5.77 24.75
N ILE A 137 16.24 6.03 24.74
CA ILE A 137 15.23 5.10 25.25
C ILE A 137 14.36 4.68 24.07
N GLU A 138 14.16 3.35 23.90
CA GLU A 138 13.17 2.87 22.93
C GLU A 138 11.78 3.28 23.39
N GLY A 139 10.99 3.86 22.47
CA GLY A 139 9.60 4.18 22.72
C GLY A 139 8.79 2.90 22.95
N ASP A 140 7.76 3.00 23.81
CA ASP A 140 6.87 1.88 24.11
C ASP A 140 6.04 1.55 22.86
N GLU A 141 6.23 0.35 22.32
CA GLU A 141 5.57 -0.12 21.07
C GLU A 141 4.24 -0.83 21.35
N ASP A 142 3.80 -0.93 22.59
CA ASP A 142 2.68 -1.79 23.00
C ASP A 142 1.30 -1.11 22.98
N GLU A 143 1.12 -0.14 22.13
CA GLU A 143 -0.20 0.47 21.99
C GLU A 143 -0.83 0.25 20.62
#